data_212b0a8fc1832386ee869540d0ad8395
#
_entry.id   212b0a8fc1832386ee869540d0ad8395
#
_cell.length_a   1.000
_cell.length_b   1.000
_cell.length_c   1.000
_cell.angle_alpha   90.00
_cell.angle_beta   90.00
_cell.angle_gamma   90.00
#
_symmetry.space_group_name_H-M   'P 1'
#
loop_
_entity.id
_entity.type
_entity.pdbx_description
1 polymer ?
#
loop_
_entity_poly.entity_id
_entity_poly.type
_entity_poly.pdbx_seq_one_letter_code
_entity_poly.pdbx_strand_id
1 'polypeptide(L)'
;MEKFEKNMKAIVLHGGHGTRLRPLTHTGPKQLLPIANKPMSQYCIESIKETGITEIAIIVGGVGSNKVREYYGSGERFGVSFTYIEQNEPKGIAHAIRLCKEFVNDEKFLVFLGDNIIQRSIADFTSNFKKSEFDATILLCEVDNPSRFGIAAIENDKITKILEKPKDPPSNLAVTGIYFLTPIIFDVIDNLKPSGRNELEITDALDILLEKNHNISFEMITDYWKDTGTPEDILNANRQVLEHICKQGCIVDESSEFAFWRLDRPSIIGKNCKIDESASIGPNVSIGDNTIISADVVIENSIIMSDCKIDGGLNIRDSIISANCHLHGNNKDKTKKIFLLGEGTKITL
;
A
#
# COMPACT_ATOMS: atom_id res chain seq x y z
N MET A 1 -15.94 38.93 -2.09
CA MET A 1 -15.33 38.17 -0.99
C MET A 1 -14.83 36.87 -1.59
N GLU A 2 -13.53 36.74 -1.83
CA GLU A 2 -12.92 35.47 -2.19
C GLU A 2 -13.20 34.52 -1.03
N LYS A 3 -13.98 33.46 -1.31
CA LYS A 3 -14.05 32.31 -0.39
C LYS A 3 -12.62 31.74 -0.35
N PHE A 4 -11.90 31.96 0.72
CA PHE A 4 -10.68 31.19 0.98
C PHE A 4 -11.03 29.72 0.80
N GLU A 5 -10.49 29.08 -0.23
CA GLU A 5 -10.59 27.62 -0.38
C GLU A 5 -10.07 27.03 0.91
N LYS A 6 -10.95 26.42 1.71
CA LYS A 6 -10.52 25.73 2.94
C LYS A 6 -9.49 24.68 2.52
N ASN A 7 -8.32 24.72 3.14
CA ASN A 7 -7.31 23.71 2.96
C ASN A 7 -7.91 22.34 3.34
N MET A 8 -7.45 21.31 2.67
CA MET A 8 -7.83 19.94 2.97
C MET A 8 -6.61 19.22 3.56
N LYS A 9 -6.81 18.39 4.56
CA LYS A 9 -5.76 17.58 5.20
C LYS A 9 -5.84 16.13 4.74
N ALA A 10 -4.81 15.35 5.03
CA ALA A 10 -4.85 13.92 4.76
C ALA A 10 -4.43 13.10 5.98
N ILE A 11 -4.92 11.87 6.03
CA ILE A 11 -4.57 10.85 7.02
C ILE A 11 -4.10 9.61 6.25
N VAL A 12 -2.89 9.13 6.54
CA VAL A 12 -2.36 7.88 6.02
C VAL A 12 -2.28 6.85 7.13
N LEU A 13 -2.91 5.70 6.95
CA LEU A 13 -2.96 4.66 7.98
C LEU A 13 -1.84 3.64 7.78
N HIS A 14 -0.91 3.57 8.74
CA HIS A 14 0.10 2.52 8.86
C HIS A 14 -0.24 1.51 9.97
N GLY A 15 -1.52 1.41 10.33
CA GLY A 15 -1.98 0.49 11.36
C GLY A 15 -2.04 -0.98 10.90
N GLY A 16 -2.14 -1.89 11.89
CA GLY A 16 -2.31 -3.32 11.67
C GLY A 16 -1.02 -4.14 11.80
N HIS A 17 -1.18 -5.36 12.34
CA HIS A 17 -0.03 -6.25 12.64
C HIS A 17 0.55 -6.97 11.41
N GLY A 18 -0.11 -6.90 10.25
CA GLY A 18 0.36 -7.57 9.02
C GLY A 18 0.55 -9.08 9.16
N THR A 19 -0.23 -9.77 10.01
CA THR A 19 -0.01 -11.18 10.39
C THR A 19 -0.03 -12.14 9.20
N ARG A 20 -0.84 -11.84 8.17
CA ARG A 20 -0.92 -12.63 6.93
C ARG A 20 0.34 -12.55 6.07
N LEU A 21 1.18 -11.56 6.30
CA LEU A 21 2.44 -11.33 5.58
C LEU A 21 3.68 -11.81 6.36
N ARG A 22 3.48 -12.48 7.50
CA ARG A 22 4.62 -13.09 8.21
C ARG A 22 5.29 -14.15 7.33
N PRO A 23 6.64 -14.24 7.31
CA PRO A 23 7.59 -13.59 8.25
C PRO A 23 8.03 -12.17 7.86
N LEU A 24 7.62 -11.61 6.72
CA LEU A 24 8.07 -10.29 6.21
C LEU A 24 7.82 -9.15 7.21
N THR A 25 6.75 -9.25 8.00
CA THR A 25 6.29 -8.22 8.95
C THR A 25 6.70 -8.46 10.39
N HIS A 26 7.65 -9.38 10.65
CA HIS A 26 8.14 -9.61 12.02
C HIS A 26 8.96 -8.44 12.57
N THR A 27 9.65 -7.70 11.70
CA THR A 27 10.59 -6.64 12.07
C THR A 27 10.08 -5.24 11.75
N GLY A 28 8.95 -5.11 11.04
CA GLY A 28 8.44 -3.81 10.63
C GLY A 28 7.02 -3.85 10.07
N PRO A 29 6.42 -2.67 9.88
CA PRO A 29 5.08 -2.55 9.37
C PRO A 29 5.02 -2.92 7.87
N LYS A 30 3.92 -3.55 7.45
CA LYS A 30 3.71 -3.97 6.06
C LYS A 30 3.79 -2.82 5.05
N GLN A 31 3.41 -1.64 5.47
CA GLN A 31 3.37 -0.45 4.61
C GLN A 31 4.77 0.04 4.18
N LEU A 32 5.82 -0.44 4.84
CA LEU A 32 7.21 -0.21 4.42
C LEU A 32 7.77 -1.31 3.52
N LEU A 33 7.04 -2.42 3.29
CA LEU A 33 7.47 -3.42 2.31
C LEU A 33 7.51 -2.79 0.92
N PRO A 34 8.58 -3.04 0.14
CA PRO A 34 8.75 -2.40 -1.14
C PRO A 34 7.91 -3.05 -2.25
N ILE A 35 7.43 -2.21 -3.13
CA ILE A 35 6.87 -2.54 -4.44
C ILE A 35 7.68 -1.74 -5.46
N ALA A 36 8.30 -2.39 -6.42
CA ALA A 36 9.23 -1.77 -7.36
C ALA A 36 10.28 -0.87 -6.64
N ASN A 37 10.91 -1.41 -5.59
CA ASN A 37 11.93 -0.76 -4.75
C ASN A 37 11.47 0.48 -3.96
N LYS A 38 10.17 0.77 -3.90
CA LYS A 38 9.60 1.88 -3.16
C LYS A 38 8.62 1.36 -2.10
N PRO A 39 8.67 1.81 -0.82
CA PRO A 39 7.67 1.44 0.18
C PRO A 39 6.25 1.67 -0.32
N MET A 40 5.35 0.68 -0.10
CA MET A 40 4.00 0.77 -0.64
C MET A 40 3.24 2.02 -0.17
N SER A 41 3.43 2.46 1.06
CA SER A 41 2.79 3.68 1.56
C SER A 41 3.35 4.98 0.96
N GLN A 42 4.52 4.94 0.33
CA GLN A 42 5.04 6.11 -0.37
C GLN A 42 4.21 6.42 -1.63
N TYR A 43 3.62 5.42 -2.28
CA TYR A 43 2.68 5.65 -3.38
C TYR A 43 1.47 6.45 -2.91
N CYS A 44 0.92 6.13 -1.72
CA CYS A 44 -0.17 6.89 -1.12
C CYS A 44 0.23 8.35 -0.88
N ILE A 45 1.42 8.59 -0.31
CA ILE A 45 1.92 9.94 0.00
C ILE A 45 2.14 10.74 -1.28
N GLU A 46 2.72 10.14 -2.32
CA GLU A 46 2.93 10.78 -3.62
C GLU A 46 1.59 11.14 -4.27
N SER A 47 0.60 10.23 -4.26
CA SER A 47 -0.75 10.50 -4.76
C SER A 47 -1.44 11.63 -3.99
N ILE A 48 -1.28 11.69 -2.65
CA ILE A 48 -1.81 12.80 -1.84
C ILE A 48 -1.13 14.12 -2.22
N LYS A 49 0.20 14.13 -2.35
CA LYS A 49 0.95 15.33 -2.75
C LYS A 49 0.48 15.90 -4.09
N GLU A 50 0.19 15.05 -5.08
CA GLU A 50 -0.33 15.46 -6.39
C GLU A 50 -1.65 16.23 -6.30
N THR A 51 -2.43 16.04 -5.23
CA THR A 51 -3.68 16.78 -4.99
C THR A 51 -3.48 18.19 -4.45
N GLY A 52 -2.22 18.54 -4.10
CA GLY A 52 -1.87 19.80 -3.44
C GLY A 52 -2.07 19.80 -1.93
N ILE A 53 -2.42 18.66 -1.32
CA ILE A 53 -2.49 18.52 0.14
C ILE A 53 -1.07 18.40 0.69
N THR A 54 -0.73 19.24 1.67
CA THR A 54 0.61 19.30 2.27
C THR A 54 0.66 18.93 3.75
N GLU A 55 -0.47 18.93 4.44
CA GLU A 55 -0.57 18.52 5.85
C GLU A 55 -1.10 17.09 5.94
N ILE A 56 -0.28 16.17 6.42
CA ILE A 56 -0.59 14.73 6.44
C ILE A 56 -0.35 14.17 7.85
N ALA A 57 -1.39 13.57 8.46
CA ALA A 57 -1.21 12.74 9.64
C ALA A 57 -0.86 11.31 9.22
N ILE A 58 0.17 10.74 9.82
CA ILE A 58 0.51 9.32 9.66
C ILE A 58 0.15 8.61 10.96
N ILE A 59 -0.83 7.71 10.89
CA ILE A 59 -1.17 6.84 12.01
C ILE A 59 -0.14 5.73 12.07
N VAL A 60 0.53 5.62 13.21
CA VAL A 60 1.53 4.60 13.46
C VAL A 60 1.15 3.74 14.66
N GLY A 61 1.56 2.49 14.65
CA GLY A 61 1.31 1.58 15.76
C GLY A 61 1.85 0.17 15.49
N GLY A 62 2.03 -0.61 16.54
CA GLY A 62 2.54 -1.97 16.45
C GLY A 62 4.05 -2.06 16.24
N VAL A 63 4.50 -3.24 15.78
CA VAL A 63 5.93 -3.58 15.65
C VAL A 63 6.60 -2.70 14.60
N GLY A 64 7.71 -2.08 14.96
CA GLY A 64 8.54 -1.28 14.04
C GLY A 64 7.92 0.05 13.62
N SER A 65 6.96 0.60 14.38
CA SER A 65 6.37 1.92 14.11
C SER A 65 7.40 3.06 14.07
N ASN A 66 8.51 2.93 14.81
CA ASN A 66 9.65 3.85 14.75
C ASN A 66 10.30 3.88 13.35
N LYS A 67 10.38 2.74 12.64
CA LYS A 67 10.91 2.68 11.26
C LYS A 67 10.13 3.59 10.30
N VAL A 68 8.82 3.80 10.53
CA VAL A 68 8.01 4.73 9.74
C VAL A 68 8.47 6.16 9.95
N ARG A 69 8.69 6.56 11.21
CA ARG A 69 9.19 7.90 11.57
C ARG A 69 10.60 8.13 11.02
N GLU A 70 11.46 7.13 11.14
CA GLU A 70 12.83 7.16 10.60
C GLU A 70 12.83 7.32 9.08
N TYR A 71 11.97 6.58 8.37
CA TYR A 71 11.89 6.62 6.91
C TYR A 71 11.31 7.95 6.40
N TYR A 72 10.20 8.42 6.94
CA TYR A 72 9.50 9.60 6.43
C TYR A 72 9.98 10.91 7.02
N GLY A 73 10.54 10.91 8.24
CA GLY A 73 11.03 12.12 8.92
C GLY A 73 9.95 13.16 9.12
N SER A 74 10.27 14.43 8.90
CA SER A 74 9.32 15.55 8.97
C SER A 74 8.40 15.67 7.75
N GLY A 75 8.71 14.97 6.65
CA GLY A 75 8.00 15.11 5.37
C GLY A 75 8.65 16.09 4.39
N GLU A 76 9.64 16.87 4.83
CA GLU A 76 10.28 17.91 4.02
C GLU A 76 10.81 17.39 2.67
N ARG A 77 11.46 16.21 2.65
CA ARG A 77 11.96 15.59 1.41
C ARG A 77 10.85 15.22 0.41
N PHE A 78 9.61 15.11 0.88
CA PHE A 78 8.44 14.87 0.03
C PHE A 78 7.68 16.16 -0.31
N GLY A 79 8.07 17.30 0.28
CA GLY A 79 7.40 18.59 0.11
C GLY A 79 6.04 18.66 0.85
N VAL A 80 5.92 17.94 1.96
CA VAL A 80 4.76 17.90 2.84
C VAL A 80 5.20 18.00 4.30
N SER A 81 4.25 18.14 5.23
CA SER A 81 4.48 18.12 6.68
C SER A 81 3.78 16.91 7.29
N PHE A 82 4.51 16.09 8.04
CA PHE A 82 3.96 14.92 8.71
C PHE A 82 3.71 15.19 10.20
N THR A 83 2.49 14.83 10.65
CA THR A 83 2.13 14.69 12.06
C THR A 83 1.94 13.20 12.37
N TYR A 84 2.69 12.66 13.31
CA TYR A 84 2.58 11.24 13.69
C TYR A 84 1.64 11.08 14.87
N ILE A 85 0.61 10.26 14.71
CA ILE A 85 -0.40 9.96 15.71
C ILE A 85 -0.35 8.46 16.04
N GLU A 86 -0.25 8.12 17.34
CA GLU A 86 -0.11 6.73 17.77
C GLU A 86 -1.46 6.06 17.96
N GLN A 87 -1.64 4.90 17.34
CA GLN A 87 -2.70 3.97 17.64
C GLN A 87 -2.13 2.79 18.44
N ASN A 88 -2.22 2.88 19.77
CA ASN A 88 -1.65 1.87 20.67
C ASN A 88 -2.31 0.50 20.54
N GLU A 89 -3.60 0.47 20.21
CA GLU A 89 -4.38 -0.75 20.04
C GLU A 89 -5.08 -0.75 18.67
N PRO A 90 -4.99 -1.85 17.90
CA PRO A 90 -5.58 -1.94 16.55
C PRO A 90 -7.10 -2.17 16.63
N LYS A 91 -7.85 -1.13 17.05
CA LYS A 91 -9.31 -1.16 17.22
C LYS A 91 -10.09 -0.81 15.95
N GLY A 92 -9.51 -0.96 14.77
CA GLY A 92 -10.15 -0.72 13.48
C GLY A 92 -9.84 0.65 12.87
N ILE A 93 -10.29 0.84 11.62
CA ILE A 93 -10.02 2.03 10.80
C ILE A 93 -10.72 3.26 11.38
N ALA A 94 -12.00 3.15 11.76
CA ALA A 94 -12.73 4.27 12.35
C ALA A 94 -12.08 4.75 13.66
N HIS A 95 -11.55 3.84 14.48
CA HIS A 95 -10.78 4.22 15.67
C HIS A 95 -9.52 5.03 15.30
N ALA A 96 -8.78 4.61 14.27
CA ALA A 96 -7.61 5.35 13.80
C ALA A 96 -7.97 6.76 13.33
N ILE A 97 -9.06 6.90 12.56
CA ILE A 97 -9.59 8.20 12.11
C ILE A 97 -9.96 9.07 13.31
N ARG A 98 -10.64 8.52 14.33
CA ARG A 98 -11.03 9.25 15.54
C ARG A 98 -9.86 9.91 16.26
N LEU A 99 -8.70 9.26 16.30
CA LEU A 99 -7.49 9.81 16.92
C LEU A 99 -6.98 11.06 16.19
N CYS A 100 -7.40 11.29 14.95
CA CYS A 100 -7.01 12.46 14.16
C CYS A 100 -7.96 13.67 14.32
N LYS A 101 -8.98 13.60 15.19
CA LYS A 101 -10.01 14.65 15.32
C LYS A 101 -9.41 16.04 15.54
N GLU A 102 -8.45 16.17 16.46
CA GLU A 102 -7.76 17.44 16.73
C GLU A 102 -6.89 17.90 15.54
N PHE A 103 -6.22 16.96 14.85
CA PHE A 103 -5.43 17.29 13.67
C PHE A 103 -6.30 17.80 12.53
N VAL A 104 -7.43 17.15 12.27
CA VAL A 104 -8.38 17.51 11.20
C VAL A 104 -9.06 18.84 11.51
N ASN A 105 -9.47 19.06 12.77
CA ASN A 105 -10.28 20.20 13.18
C ASN A 105 -11.58 20.30 12.33
N ASP A 106 -11.88 21.45 11.75
CA ASP A 106 -13.10 21.72 10.96
C ASP A 106 -12.90 21.60 9.45
N GLU A 107 -11.79 20.97 9.02
CA GLU A 107 -11.44 20.86 7.61
C GLU A 107 -11.95 19.56 6.97
N LYS A 108 -12.28 19.61 5.66
CA LYS A 108 -12.42 18.39 4.86
C LYS A 108 -11.10 17.64 4.85
N PHE A 109 -11.16 16.32 4.79
CA PHE A 109 -9.93 15.52 4.80
C PHE A 109 -10.05 14.25 3.95
N LEU A 110 -8.89 13.78 3.52
CA LEU A 110 -8.69 12.53 2.81
C LEU A 110 -8.14 11.49 3.78
N VAL A 111 -8.69 10.29 3.77
CA VAL A 111 -8.10 9.11 4.42
C VAL A 111 -7.60 8.18 3.33
N PHE A 112 -6.35 7.72 3.45
CA PHE A 112 -5.75 6.77 2.54
C PHE A 112 -5.08 5.65 3.33
N LEU A 113 -5.51 4.40 3.10
CA LEU A 113 -4.88 3.25 3.72
C LEU A 113 -3.51 3.01 3.10
N GLY A 114 -2.46 3.00 3.92
CA GLY A 114 -1.06 2.95 3.48
C GLY A 114 -0.61 1.65 2.81
N ASP A 115 -1.50 0.68 2.65
CA ASP A 115 -1.30 -0.59 1.96
C ASP A 115 -2.07 -0.71 0.63
N ASN A 116 -2.63 0.39 0.16
CA ASN A 116 -3.35 0.45 -1.11
C ASN A 116 -2.47 1.03 -2.21
N ILE A 117 -2.48 0.39 -3.36
CA ILE A 117 -1.81 0.85 -4.59
C ILE A 117 -2.88 1.24 -5.60
N ILE A 118 -2.77 2.44 -6.14
CA ILE A 118 -3.62 2.95 -7.22
C ILE A 118 -2.73 3.55 -8.30
N GLN A 119 -3.05 3.32 -9.57
CA GLN A 119 -2.30 3.91 -10.70
C GLN A 119 -2.87 5.24 -11.17
N ARG A 120 -4.18 5.44 -10.96
CA ARG A 120 -4.85 6.68 -11.32
C ARG A 120 -4.54 7.79 -10.32
N SER A 121 -4.34 9.01 -10.82
CA SER A 121 -4.28 10.20 -9.96
C SER A 121 -5.63 10.44 -9.27
N ILE A 122 -5.57 10.78 -7.98
CA ILE A 122 -6.75 11.12 -7.17
C ILE A 122 -7.02 12.63 -7.14
N ALA A 123 -6.29 13.42 -7.94
CA ALA A 123 -6.39 14.87 -7.93
C ALA A 123 -7.79 15.38 -8.33
N ASP A 124 -8.39 14.78 -9.36
CA ASP A 124 -9.73 15.16 -9.81
C ASP A 124 -10.79 14.83 -8.75
N PHE A 125 -10.74 13.64 -8.15
CA PHE A 125 -11.64 13.26 -7.05
C PHE A 125 -11.52 14.22 -5.87
N THR A 126 -10.29 14.60 -5.51
CA THR A 126 -10.02 15.58 -4.45
C THR A 126 -10.61 16.94 -4.79
N SER A 127 -10.41 17.44 -6.02
CA SER A 127 -10.94 18.72 -6.47
C SER A 127 -12.47 18.73 -6.47
N ASN A 128 -13.10 17.65 -6.94
CA ASN A 128 -14.54 17.48 -6.94
C ASN A 128 -15.09 17.51 -5.52
N PHE A 129 -14.50 16.76 -4.60
CA PHE A 129 -14.93 16.73 -3.20
C PHE A 129 -14.75 18.08 -2.50
N LYS A 130 -13.64 18.78 -2.73
CA LYS A 130 -13.42 20.13 -2.16
C LYS A 130 -14.58 21.08 -2.48
N LYS A 131 -15.08 21.04 -3.72
CA LYS A 131 -16.14 21.92 -4.23
C LYS A 131 -17.55 21.44 -3.93
N SER A 132 -17.73 20.18 -3.57
CA SER A 132 -19.03 19.56 -3.33
C SER A 132 -19.61 19.92 -1.97
N GLU A 133 -20.91 19.69 -1.78
CA GLU A 133 -21.61 19.73 -0.50
C GLU A 133 -21.83 18.32 0.08
N PHE A 134 -21.07 17.32 -0.40
CA PHE A 134 -21.12 15.97 0.15
C PHE A 134 -20.44 15.89 1.51
N ASP A 135 -21.02 15.09 2.41
CA ASP A 135 -20.47 14.77 3.72
C ASP A 135 -19.35 13.73 3.62
N ALA A 136 -19.48 12.84 2.65
CA ALA A 136 -18.46 11.88 2.28
C ALA A 136 -18.45 11.56 0.78
N THR A 137 -17.30 11.22 0.23
CA THR A 137 -17.16 10.56 -1.08
C THR A 137 -16.25 9.35 -0.91
N ILE A 138 -16.71 8.19 -1.37
CA ILE A 138 -15.94 6.96 -1.33
C ILE A 138 -15.53 6.53 -2.73
N LEU A 139 -14.32 5.96 -2.85
CA LEU A 139 -13.90 5.38 -4.11
C LEU A 139 -14.26 3.90 -4.14
N LEU A 140 -14.89 3.47 -5.22
CA LEU A 140 -15.31 2.10 -5.45
C LEU A 140 -14.53 1.47 -6.60
N CYS A 141 -14.26 0.17 -6.49
CA CYS A 141 -13.63 -0.62 -7.54
C CYS A 141 -14.35 -1.96 -7.68
N GLU A 142 -14.52 -2.45 -8.91
CA GLU A 142 -15.02 -3.81 -9.14
C GLU A 142 -13.97 -4.84 -8.75
N VAL A 143 -14.41 -5.90 -8.06
CA VAL A 143 -13.53 -6.97 -7.59
C VAL A 143 -14.13 -8.36 -7.85
N ASP A 144 -13.26 -9.34 -8.10
CA ASP A 144 -13.67 -10.74 -8.32
C ASP A 144 -14.13 -11.44 -7.04
N ASN A 145 -13.63 -11.00 -5.87
CA ASN A 145 -13.93 -11.65 -4.59
C ASN A 145 -14.43 -10.63 -3.56
N PRO A 146 -15.70 -10.18 -3.71
CA PRO A 146 -16.25 -9.11 -2.89
C PRO A 146 -16.35 -9.42 -1.39
N SER A 147 -16.50 -10.68 -0.99
CA SER A 147 -16.58 -11.06 0.44
C SER A 147 -15.31 -10.71 1.26
N ARG A 148 -14.23 -10.30 0.60
CA ARG A 148 -13.00 -9.86 1.28
C ARG A 148 -13.02 -8.39 1.72
N PHE A 149 -13.96 -7.60 1.22
CA PHE A 149 -13.96 -6.14 1.30
C PHE A 149 -15.26 -5.59 1.91
N GLY A 150 -15.24 -4.32 2.29
CA GLY A 150 -16.46 -3.55 2.43
C GLY A 150 -17.13 -3.41 1.06
N ILE A 151 -18.44 -3.63 0.98
CA ILE A 151 -19.18 -3.65 -0.28
C ILE A 151 -20.29 -2.60 -0.25
N ALA A 152 -20.37 -1.81 -1.32
CA ALA A 152 -21.44 -0.84 -1.52
C ALA A 152 -22.57 -1.41 -2.39
N ALA A 153 -23.81 -1.26 -1.94
CA ALA A 153 -24.99 -1.45 -2.78
C ALA A 153 -25.39 -0.10 -3.41
N ILE A 154 -25.66 -0.11 -4.72
CA ILE A 154 -26.02 1.09 -5.47
C ILE A 154 -27.37 0.87 -6.14
N GLU A 155 -28.28 1.84 -5.99
CA GLU A 155 -29.56 1.90 -6.69
C GLU A 155 -29.79 3.32 -7.19
N ASN A 156 -30.18 3.45 -8.45
CA ASN A 156 -30.44 4.76 -9.09
C ASN A 156 -29.28 5.77 -8.90
N ASP A 157 -28.04 5.33 -9.14
CA ASP A 157 -26.81 6.12 -9.00
C ASP A 157 -26.57 6.67 -7.56
N LYS A 158 -27.12 6.00 -6.55
CA LYS A 158 -26.92 6.34 -5.13
C LYS A 158 -26.51 5.13 -4.34
N ILE A 159 -25.63 5.32 -3.39
CA ILE A 159 -25.31 4.28 -2.39
C ILE A 159 -26.52 4.13 -1.48
N THR A 160 -27.01 2.89 -1.37
CA THR A 160 -28.14 2.56 -0.50
C THR A 160 -27.71 1.81 0.76
N LYS A 161 -26.55 1.12 0.69
CA LYS A 161 -26.00 0.38 1.84
C LYS A 161 -24.51 0.15 1.69
N ILE A 162 -23.82 0.05 2.82
CA ILE A 162 -22.41 -0.33 2.89
C ILE A 162 -22.26 -1.47 3.92
N LEU A 163 -21.67 -2.59 3.52
CA LEU A 163 -21.56 -3.79 4.35
C LEU A 163 -20.10 -4.23 4.47
N GLU A 164 -19.62 -4.45 5.69
CA GLU A 164 -18.27 -4.97 5.92
C GLU A 164 -18.19 -6.48 5.69
N LYS A 165 -17.43 -6.90 4.71
CA LYS A 165 -17.14 -8.31 4.38
C LYS A 165 -18.36 -9.23 4.45
N PRO A 166 -19.43 -8.93 3.70
CA PRO A 166 -20.64 -9.70 3.73
C PRO A 166 -20.42 -11.11 3.19
N LYS A 167 -21.11 -12.10 3.79
CA LYS A 167 -21.10 -13.49 3.28
C LYS A 167 -21.78 -13.58 1.91
N ASP A 168 -22.88 -12.83 1.77
CA ASP A 168 -23.68 -12.72 0.55
C ASP A 168 -23.62 -11.27 0.06
N PRO A 169 -22.59 -10.90 -0.75
CA PRO A 169 -22.40 -9.54 -1.21
C PRO A 169 -23.52 -9.07 -2.14
N PRO A 170 -24.08 -7.86 -1.93
CA PRO A 170 -25.14 -7.32 -2.80
C PRO A 170 -24.61 -6.86 -4.17
N SER A 171 -23.29 -6.68 -4.30
CA SER A 171 -22.63 -6.27 -5.53
C SER A 171 -21.16 -6.74 -5.54
N ASN A 172 -20.43 -6.45 -6.62
CA ASN A 172 -18.98 -6.61 -6.72
C ASN A 172 -18.21 -5.29 -6.49
N LEU A 173 -18.87 -4.23 -5.99
CA LEU A 173 -18.30 -2.91 -5.80
C LEU A 173 -17.64 -2.80 -4.42
N ALA A 174 -16.34 -3.01 -4.38
CA ALA A 174 -15.56 -2.89 -3.16
C ALA A 174 -15.31 -1.42 -2.81
N VAL A 175 -15.52 -1.10 -1.54
CA VAL A 175 -15.07 0.16 -0.95
C VAL A 175 -13.54 0.09 -0.83
N THR A 176 -12.86 0.95 -1.56
CA THR A 176 -11.40 1.02 -1.51
C THR A 176 -10.92 1.65 -0.20
N GLY A 177 -9.64 1.61 0.05
CA GLY A 177 -9.06 2.25 1.23
C GLY A 177 -8.85 3.76 1.07
N ILE A 178 -9.67 4.45 0.27
CA ILE A 178 -9.56 5.89 -0.02
C ILE A 178 -10.92 6.55 0.22
N TYR A 179 -10.95 7.47 1.20
CA TYR A 179 -12.17 8.13 1.66
C TYR A 179 -11.98 9.64 1.73
N PHE A 180 -12.89 10.40 1.16
CA PHE A 180 -12.98 11.84 1.34
C PHE A 180 -14.10 12.13 2.33
N LEU A 181 -13.79 12.83 3.42
CA LEU A 181 -14.69 12.96 4.56
C LEU A 181 -14.78 14.41 5.04
N THR A 182 -15.91 14.74 5.63
CA THR A 182 -16.06 15.94 6.46
C THR A 182 -16.00 15.59 7.94
N PRO A 183 -15.79 16.56 8.84
CA PRO A 183 -15.73 16.31 10.29
C PRO A 183 -16.97 15.66 10.90
N ILE A 184 -18.11 15.65 10.21
CA ILE A 184 -19.35 15.01 10.69
C ILE A 184 -19.15 13.52 11.01
N ILE A 185 -18.18 12.87 10.34
CA ILE A 185 -17.86 11.46 10.58
C ILE A 185 -17.45 11.20 12.04
N PHE A 186 -16.82 12.17 12.70
CA PHE A 186 -16.39 12.01 14.10
C PHE A 186 -17.57 11.83 15.06
N ASP A 187 -18.69 12.51 14.83
CA ASP A 187 -19.89 12.38 15.66
C ASP A 187 -20.51 10.98 15.56
N VAL A 188 -20.37 10.35 14.37
CA VAL A 188 -20.78 8.96 14.18
C VAL A 188 -19.80 8.00 14.86
N ILE A 189 -18.50 8.19 14.65
CA ILE A 189 -17.47 7.30 15.19
C ILE A 189 -17.46 7.33 16.73
N ASP A 190 -17.72 8.47 17.35
CA ASP A 190 -17.77 8.60 18.82
C ASP A 190 -18.86 7.72 19.47
N ASN A 191 -19.91 7.37 18.70
CA ASN A 191 -21.02 6.52 19.13
C ASN A 191 -21.01 5.12 18.52
N LEU A 192 -19.98 4.80 17.69
CA LEU A 192 -19.89 3.52 16.99
C LEU A 192 -19.61 2.37 17.98
N LYS A 193 -20.28 1.24 17.77
CA LYS A 193 -20.03 0.02 18.54
C LYS A 193 -19.06 -0.88 17.79
N PRO A 194 -18.19 -1.62 18.51
CA PRO A 194 -17.32 -2.60 17.87
C PRO A 194 -18.13 -3.68 17.11
N SER A 195 -17.64 -4.04 15.94
CA SER A 195 -18.16 -5.13 15.13
C SER A 195 -17.95 -6.52 15.78
N GLY A 196 -18.46 -7.57 15.17
CA GLY A 196 -18.16 -8.96 15.56
C GLY A 196 -16.67 -9.32 15.52
N ARG A 197 -15.82 -8.49 14.90
CA ARG A 197 -14.36 -8.62 14.89
C ARG A 197 -13.67 -7.82 16.01
N ASN A 198 -14.45 -7.18 16.88
CA ASN A 198 -13.98 -6.25 17.91
C ASN A 198 -13.25 -5.02 17.35
N GLU A 199 -13.65 -4.57 16.15
CA GLU A 199 -13.10 -3.40 15.46
C GLU A 199 -14.19 -2.34 15.25
N LEU A 200 -13.82 -1.07 15.26
CA LEU A 200 -14.66 0.04 14.82
C LEU A 200 -14.47 0.18 13.30
N GLU A 201 -15.46 -0.29 12.56
CA GLU A 201 -15.40 -0.35 11.10
C GLU A 201 -15.74 1.01 10.48
N ILE A 202 -14.99 1.43 9.50
CA ILE A 202 -15.32 2.65 8.74
C ILE A 202 -16.57 2.44 7.88
N THR A 203 -16.80 1.24 7.41
CA THR A 203 -17.99 0.86 6.64
C THR A 203 -19.27 1.00 7.46
N ASP A 204 -19.24 0.61 8.74
CA ASP A 204 -20.38 0.79 9.64
C ASP A 204 -20.63 2.28 9.92
N ALA A 205 -19.57 3.09 10.07
CA ALA A 205 -19.71 4.51 10.25
C ALA A 205 -20.32 5.21 9.01
N LEU A 206 -19.93 4.80 7.81
CA LEU A 206 -20.49 5.30 6.55
C LEU A 206 -21.94 4.85 6.37
N ASP A 207 -22.27 3.61 6.71
CA ASP A 207 -23.67 3.12 6.64
C ASP A 207 -24.58 3.89 7.60
N ILE A 208 -24.13 4.20 8.83
CA ILE A 208 -24.85 5.06 9.78
C ILE A 208 -25.03 6.49 9.24
N LEU A 209 -24.07 7.05 8.52
CA LEU A 209 -24.25 8.34 7.86
C LEU A 209 -25.38 8.28 6.82
N LEU A 210 -25.45 7.19 6.02
CA LEU A 210 -26.56 6.96 5.07
C LEU A 210 -27.91 6.87 5.79
N GLU A 211 -28.02 6.09 6.87
CA GLU A 211 -29.23 5.94 7.67
C GLU A 211 -29.71 7.29 8.27
N LYS A 212 -28.78 8.19 8.57
CA LYS A 212 -29.09 9.55 9.05
C LYS A 212 -29.37 10.56 7.92
N ASN A 213 -29.48 10.11 6.67
CA ASN A 213 -29.71 10.92 5.47
C ASN A 213 -28.60 11.95 5.18
N HIS A 214 -27.35 11.67 5.54
CA HIS A 214 -26.21 12.43 5.09
C HIS A 214 -25.92 12.18 3.61
N ASN A 215 -25.36 13.18 2.93
CA ASN A 215 -25.07 13.11 1.52
C ASN A 215 -23.74 12.39 1.27
N ILE A 216 -23.81 11.13 0.84
CA ILE A 216 -22.62 10.34 0.46
C ILE A 216 -22.64 10.14 -1.05
N SER A 217 -21.55 10.52 -1.70
CA SER A 217 -21.30 10.21 -3.12
C SER A 217 -20.25 9.11 -3.27
N PHE A 218 -20.12 8.61 -4.49
CA PHE A 218 -19.06 7.69 -4.86
C PHE A 218 -18.44 8.08 -6.21
N GLU A 219 -17.22 7.62 -6.42
CA GLU A 219 -16.52 7.70 -7.70
C GLU A 219 -15.92 6.32 -8.03
N MET A 220 -15.87 5.97 -9.32
CA MET A 220 -15.36 4.67 -9.76
C MET A 220 -13.88 4.73 -10.10
N ILE A 221 -13.11 3.78 -9.53
CA ILE A 221 -11.75 3.47 -9.99
C ILE A 221 -11.88 2.39 -11.07
N THR A 222 -11.56 2.75 -12.31
CA THR A 222 -11.60 1.86 -13.47
C THR A 222 -10.22 1.34 -13.87
N ASP A 223 -9.17 1.94 -13.31
CA ASP A 223 -7.79 1.54 -13.49
C ASP A 223 -7.36 0.57 -12.37
N TYR A 224 -6.06 0.26 -12.33
CA TYR A 224 -5.55 -0.65 -11.33
C TYR A 224 -5.69 -0.09 -9.90
N TRP A 225 -6.34 -0.86 -9.05
CA TRP A 225 -6.37 -0.69 -7.60
C TRP A 225 -6.14 -2.03 -6.92
N LYS A 226 -5.37 -2.04 -5.83
CA LYS A 226 -5.13 -3.25 -5.05
C LYS A 226 -4.82 -2.93 -3.58
N ASP A 227 -5.46 -3.67 -2.66
CA ASP A 227 -4.97 -3.83 -1.30
C ASP A 227 -3.87 -4.92 -1.29
N THR A 228 -2.78 -4.68 -0.59
CA THR A 228 -1.64 -5.59 -0.52
C THR A 228 -1.70 -6.44 0.74
N GLY A 229 -2.73 -7.26 0.86
CA GLY A 229 -3.04 -8.03 2.07
C GLY A 229 -2.35 -9.39 2.18
N THR A 230 -1.85 -9.94 1.08
CA THR A 230 -1.19 -11.26 1.01
C THR A 230 0.12 -11.17 0.21
N PRO A 231 1.04 -12.16 0.31
CA PRO A 231 2.24 -12.20 -0.54
C PRO A 231 1.93 -12.17 -2.04
N GLU A 232 0.89 -12.86 -2.48
CA GLU A 232 0.44 -12.86 -3.87
C GLU A 232 -0.03 -11.47 -4.30
N ASP A 233 -0.75 -10.74 -3.42
CA ASP A 233 -1.19 -9.36 -3.69
C ASP A 233 0.01 -8.44 -3.86
N ILE A 234 1.08 -8.61 -3.05
CA ILE A 234 2.33 -7.84 -3.16
C ILE A 234 3.06 -8.13 -4.47
N LEU A 235 3.22 -9.41 -4.85
CA LEU A 235 3.84 -9.80 -6.13
C LEU A 235 3.03 -9.27 -7.32
N ASN A 236 1.70 -9.35 -7.24
CA ASN A 236 0.83 -8.79 -8.27
C ASN A 236 1.00 -7.26 -8.39
N ALA A 237 0.98 -6.55 -7.26
CA ALA A 237 1.19 -5.10 -7.25
C ALA A 237 2.58 -4.73 -7.79
N ASN A 238 3.63 -5.50 -7.44
CA ASN A 238 4.98 -5.29 -7.98
C ASN A 238 5.00 -5.42 -9.50
N ARG A 239 4.37 -6.47 -10.05
CA ARG A 239 4.27 -6.67 -11.50
C ARG A 239 3.57 -5.50 -12.19
N GLN A 240 2.40 -5.10 -11.69
CA GLN A 240 1.60 -4.03 -12.27
C GLN A 240 2.31 -2.67 -12.24
N VAL A 241 2.98 -2.38 -11.13
CA VAL A 241 3.78 -1.15 -11.02
C VAL A 241 4.98 -1.20 -11.97
N LEU A 242 5.70 -2.33 -12.03
CA LEU A 242 6.82 -2.50 -12.96
C LEU A 242 6.39 -2.35 -14.42
N GLU A 243 5.28 -2.98 -14.83
CA GLU A 243 4.70 -2.83 -16.17
C GLU A 243 4.41 -1.36 -16.51
N HIS A 244 3.96 -0.58 -15.51
CA HIS A 244 3.67 0.83 -15.69
C HIS A 244 4.93 1.69 -15.82
N ILE A 245 5.94 1.50 -14.95
CA ILE A 245 7.14 2.34 -14.91
C ILE A 245 8.22 1.91 -15.90
N CYS A 246 8.29 0.63 -16.26
CA CYS A 246 9.29 0.07 -17.18
C CYS A 246 8.85 0.07 -18.65
N LYS A 247 7.90 0.91 -19.06
CA LYS A 247 7.38 0.98 -20.46
C LYS A 247 8.49 1.16 -21.50
N GLN A 248 9.53 1.91 -21.18
CA GLN A 248 10.65 2.19 -22.11
C GLN A 248 11.82 1.21 -21.94
N GLY A 249 11.84 0.37 -20.92
CA GLY A 249 12.93 -0.57 -20.63
C GLY A 249 12.99 -0.93 -19.15
N CYS A 250 13.93 -1.79 -18.78
CA CYS A 250 14.25 -2.01 -17.39
C CYS A 250 14.86 -0.75 -16.75
N ILE A 251 14.62 -0.55 -15.46
CA ILE A 251 15.21 0.56 -14.70
C ILE A 251 16.38 0.01 -13.91
N VAL A 252 17.56 0.55 -14.12
CA VAL A 252 18.77 0.14 -13.41
C VAL A 252 19.51 1.37 -12.95
N ASP A 253 19.92 1.39 -11.68
CA ASP A 253 20.74 2.46 -11.15
C ASP A 253 22.16 2.40 -11.74
N GLU A 254 22.71 3.55 -12.13
CA GLU A 254 24.04 3.66 -12.81
C GLU A 254 25.22 3.16 -11.95
N SER A 255 25.05 3.08 -10.62
CA SER A 255 26.06 2.54 -9.71
C SER A 255 26.12 0.99 -9.69
N SER A 256 25.19 0.31 -10.39
CA SER A 256 25.10 -1.14 -10.37
C SER A 256 25.81 -1.81 -11.55
N GLU A 257 26.49 -2.91 -11.26
CA GLU A 257 27.26 -3.73 -12.22
C GLU A 257 26.41 -4.93 -12.65
N PHE A 258 26.07 -5.05 -13.94
CA PHE A 258 25.28 -6.17 -14.49
C PHE A 258 25.42 -6.28 -16.01
N ALA A 259 24.97 -7.43 -16.57
CA ALA A 259 24.95 -7.68 -18.00
C ALA A 259 23.56 -7.48 -18.60
N PHE A 260 23.37 -6.47 -19.46
CA PHE A 260 22.09 -6.08 -20.04
C PHE A 260 21.36 -7.22 -20.80
N TRP A 261 22.05 -8.12 -21.44
CA TRP A 261 21.46 -9.19 -22.26
C TRP A 261 20.79 -10.31 -21.46
N ARG A 262 20.92 -10.28 -20.11
CA ARG A 262 20.30 -11.23 -19.18
C ARG A 262 19.23 -10.59 -18.32
N LEU A 263 18.79 -9.40 -18.69
CA LEU A 263 17.77 -8.65 -17.95
C LEU A 263 16.47 -8.58 -18.76
N ASP A 264 15.47 -9.35 -18.35
CA ASP A 264 14.16 -9.40 -18.97
C ASP A 264 13.20 -8.35 -18.38
N ARG A 265 12.34 -7.78 -19.24
CA ARG A 265 11.36 -6.75 -18.86
C ARG A 265 10.06 -7.36 -18.34
N PRO A 266 9.37 -6.65 -17.44
CA PRO A 266 9.80 -5.45 -16.72
C PRO A 266 10.64 -5.83 -15.49
N SER A 267 11.68 -5.08 -15.18
CA SER A 267 12.52 -5.28 -13.98
C SER A 267 13.16 -3.97 -13.52
N ILE A 268 13.43 -3.88 -12.20
CA ILE A 268 14.14 -2.77 -11.59
C ILE A 268 15.29 -3.27 -10.72
N ILE A 269 16.46 -2.61 -10.84
CA ILE A 269 17.66 -2.89 -10.05
C ILE A 269 18.05 -1.61 -9.30
N GLY A 270 18.17 -1.71 -8.00
CA GLY A 270 18.58 -0.62 -7.10
C GLY A 270 20.06 -0.25 -7.21
N LYS A 271 20.55 0.49 -6.23
CA LYS A 271 21.91 1.04 -6.20
C LYS A 271 22.95 0.00 -5.75
N ASN A 272 24.18 0.18 -6.24
CA ASN A 272 25.36 -0.59 -5.82
C ASN A 272 25.18 -2.12 -5.88
N CYS A 273 24.30 -2.62 -6.76
CA CYS A 273 24.12 -4.06 -6.95
C CYS A 273 25.28 -4.63 -7.77
N LYS A 274 25.68 -5.88 -7.44
CA LYS A 274 26.65 -6.65 -8.22
C LYS A 274 26.00 -7.93 -8.70
N ILE A 275 25.76 -8.01 -10.02
CA ILE A 275 25.06 -9.13 -10.64
C ILE A 275 26.00 -9.77 -11.66
N ASP A 276 26.32 -11.03 -11.41
CA ASP A 276 27.19 -11.80 -12.29
C ASP A 276 26.62 -11.88 -13.72
N GLU A 277 27.50 -11.84 -14.73
CA GLU A 277 27.14 -11.84 -16.14
C GLU A 277 26.37 -13.10 -16.59
N SER A 278 26.49 -14.22 -15.87
CA SER A 278 25.78 -15.46 -16.12
C SER A 278 24.41 -15.53 -15.44
N ALA A 279 24.10 -14.61 -14.51
CA ALA A 279 22.80 -14.55 -13.87
C ALA A 279 21.72 -14.07 -14.83
N SER A 280 20.48 -14.58 -14.68
CA SER A 280 19.30 -14.19 -15.46
C SER A 280 18.24 -13.58 -14.58
N ILE A 281 17.86 -12.32 -14.84
CA ILE A 281 16.96 -11.54 -14.01
C ILE A 281 15.74 -11.12 -14.84
N GLY A 282 14.57 -11.39 -14.31
CA GLY A 282 13.31 -11.01 -14.94
C GLY A 282 12.55 -12.17 -15.56
N PRO A 283 11.33 -11.93 -16.08
CA PRO A 283 10.59 -10.68 -15.93
C PRO A 283 10.00 -10.49 -14.52
N ASN A 284 9.46 -9.28 -14.26
CA ASN A 284 8.75 -8.91 -13.03
C ASN A 284 9.60 -8.98 -11.77
N VAL A 285 10.85 -8.54 -11.84
CA VAL A 285 11.79 -8.60 -10.72
C VAL A 285 12.13 -7.21 -10.20
N SER A 286 12.12 -7.08 -8.87
CA SER A 286 12.65 -5.92 -8.16
C SER A 286 13.83 -6.36 -7.30
N ILE A 287 14.98 -5.71 -7.49
CA ILE A 287 16.20 -5.95 -6.69
C ILE A 287 16.53 -4.66 -5.96
N GLY A 288 16.55 -4.72 -4.63
CA GLY A 288 16.91 -3.60 -3.75
C GLY A 288 18.41 -3.34 -3.70
N ASP A 289 18.78 -2.21 -3.12
CA ASP A 289 20.15 -1.69 -3.07
C ASP A 289 21.16 -2.66 -2.45
N ASN A 290 22.42 -2.54 -2.83
CA ASN A 290 23.58 -3.29 -2.28
C ASN A 290 23.45 -4.83 -2.37
N THR A 291 22.63 -5.35 -3.27
CA THR A 291 22.40 -6.80 -3.41
C THR A 291 23.45 -7.43 -4.32
N ILE A 292 23.94 -8.60 -3.91
CA ILE A 292 24.95 -9.39 -4.65
C ILE A 292 24.28 -10.66 -5.17
N ILE A 293 24.33 -10.86 -6.48
CA ILE A 293 23.80 -12.06 -7.16
C ILE A 293 24.94 -12.70 -7.92
N SER A 294 25.29 -13.93 -7.51
CA SER A 294 26.41 -14.69 -8.06
C SER A 294 26.03 -15.44 -9.35
N ALA A 295 27.01 -16.14 -9.91
CA ALA A 295 26.88 -16.87 -11.18
C ALA A 295 25.71 -17.86 -11.21
N ASP A 296 25.13 -18.03 -12.41
CA ASP A 296 24.09 -19.01 -12.73
C ASP A 296 22.78 -18.90 -11.92
N VAL A 297 22.57 -17.80 -11.20
CA VAL A 297 21.31 -17.52 -10.50
C VAL A 297 20.25 -17.07 -11.50
N VAL A 298 19.03 -17.62 -11.36
CA VAL A 298 17.86 -17.22 -12.14
C VAL A 298 16.80 -16.67 -11.20
N ILE A 299 16.28 -15.48 -11.48
CA ILE A 299 15.23 -14.83 -10.67
C ILE A 299 14.11 -14.36 -11.58
N GLU A 300 12.87 -14.80 -11.32
CA GLU A 300 11.67 -14.40 -12.03
C GLU A 300 10.53 -14.05 -11.05
N ASN A 301 9.67 -13.11 -11.41
CA ASN A 301 8.45 -12.72 -10.67
C ASN A 301 8.68 -12.61 -9.17
N SER A 302 9.73 -11.89 -8.75
CA SER A 302 10.20 -11.89 -7.38
C SER A 302 10.63 -10.51 -6.90
N ILE A 303 10.57 -10.30 -5.58
CA ILE A 303 11.07 -9.12 -4.89
C ILE A 303 12.24 -9.54 -4.01
N ILE A 304 13.42 -9.03 -4.29
CA ILE A 304 14.63 -9.17 -3.48
C ILE A 304 14.89 -7.80 -2.86
N MET A 305 14.78 -7.69 -1.55
CA MET A 305 15.03 -6.42 -0.86
C MET A 305 16.55 -6.16 -0.73
N SER A 306 16.89 -5.02 -0.12
CA SER A 306 18.28 -4.55 -0.04
C SER A 306 19.20 -5.45 0.78
N ASP A 307 20.52 -5.34 0.53
CA ASP A 307 21.58 -5.98 1.29
C ASP A 307 21.51 -7.51 1.29
N CYS A 308 20.96 -8.11 0.23
CA CYS A 308 20.88 -9.55 0.07
C CYS A 308 22.11 -10.12 -0.65
N LYS A 309 22.45 -11.38 -0.31
CA LYS A 309 23.43 -12.16 -1.05
C LYS A 309 22.82 -13.47 -1.51
N ILE A 310 22.84 -13.73 -2.83
CA ILE A 310 22.27 -14.93 -3.44
C ILE A 310 23.34 -15.60 -4.28
N ASP A 311 23.72 -16.81 -3.92
CA ASP A 311 24.76 -17.56 -4.61
C ASP A 311 24.39 -19.04 -4.79
N GLY A 312 25.28 -19.81 -5.47
CA GLY A 312 25.09 -21.24 -5.69
C GLY A 312 24.08 -21.59 -6.79
N GLY A 313 23.89 -20.75 -7.81
CA GLY A 313 23.11 -21.06 -9.02
C GLY A 313 21.64 -21.36 -8.75
N LEU A 314 21.01 -20.67 -7.81
CA LEU A 314 19.61 -20.82 -7.41
C LEU A 314 18.64 -20.40 -8.53
N ASN A 315 17.54 -21.15 -8.70
CA ASN A 315 16.41 -20.78 -9.55
C ASN A 315 15.24 -20.32 -8.67
N ILE A 316 15.09 -19.00 -8.52
CA ILE A 316 14.13 -18.33 -7.63
C ILE A 316 12.95 -17.79 -8.44
N ARG A 317 11.73 -18.15 -8.03
CA ARG A 317 10.50 -17.67 -8.68
C ARG A 317 9.43 -17.39 -7.64
N ASP A 318 8.50 -16.48 -7.98
CA ASP A 318 7.30 -16.16 -7.18
C ASP A 318 7.65 -15.92 -5.69
N SER A 319 8.75 -15.18 -5.45
CA SER A 319 9.39 -15.10 -4.13
C SER A 319 9.46 -13.66 -3.59
N ILE A 320 9.40 -13.55 -2.27
CA ILE A 320 9.68 -12.29 -1.57
C ILE A 320 10.78 -12.58 -0.53
N ILE A 321 11.93 -11.97 -0.73
CA ILE A 321 13.11 -12.13 0.12
C ILE A 321 13.39 -10.78 0.78
N SER A 322 13.23 -10.73 2.11
CA SER A 322 13.43 -9.52 2.90
C SER A 322 14.91 -9.11 2.95
N ALA A 323 15.17 -7.93 3.51
CA ALA A 323 16.51 -7.38 3.55
C ALA A 323 17.49 -8.23 4.38
N ASN A 324 18.78 -8.07 4.09
CA ASN A 324 19.88 -8.73 4.81
C ASN A 324 19.84 -10.28 4.75
N CYS A 325 19.17 -10.86 3.75
CA CYS A 325 19.13 -12.31 3.57
C CYS A 325 20.35 -12.84 2.84
N HIS A 326 20.81 -14.04 3.24
CA HIS A 326 21.88 -14.75 2.56
C HIS A 326 21.41 -16.17 2.18
N LEU A 327 21.32 -16.44 0.87
CA LEU A 327 20.91 -17.73 0.32
C LEU A 327 22.09 -18.36 -0.42
N HIS A 328 22.48 -19.55 0.00
CA HIS A 328 23.50 -20.34 -0.65
C HIS A 328 22.89 -21.64 -1.17
N GLY A 329 22.89 -21.81 -2.49
CA GLY A 329 22.38 -23.00 -3.15
C GLY A 329 23.45 -24.00 -3.50
N ASN A 330 23.03 -25.18 -3.93
CA ASN A 330 23.85 -26.16 -4.56
C ASN A 330 23.80 -25.99 -6.08
N ASN A 331 24.89 -25.61 -6.74
CA ASN A 331 24.97 -25.37 -8.19
C ASN A 331 24.43 -26.51 -9.06
N LYS A 332 24.26 -27.71 -8.51
CA LYS A 332 23.73 -28.90 -9.20
C LYS A 332 22.20 -28.92 -9.21
N ASP A 333 21.55 -28.28 -8.25
CA ASP A 333 20.08 -28.26 -8.15
C ASP A 333 19.50 -27.02 -8.84
N LYS A 334 19.00 -27.20 -10.06
CA LYS A 334 18.32 -26.17 -10.86
C LYS A 334 16.80 -26.16 -10.68
N THR A 335 16.26 -26.87 -9.69
CA THR A 335 14.81 -26.87 -9.46
C THR A 335 14.31 -25.50 -8.98
N LYS A 336 13.11 -25.16 -9.39
CA LYS A 336 12.43 -23.92 -8.99
C LYS A 336 12.25 -23.88 -7.47
N LYS A 337 12.66 -22.77 -6.86
CA LYS A 337 12.48 -22.48 -5.44
C LYS A 337 11.51 -21.31 -5.25
N ILE A 338 10.63 -21.43 -4.26
CA ILE A 338 9.72 -20.37 -3.84
C ILE A 338 10.06 -20.02 -2.40
N PHE A 339 10.36 -18.75 -2.16
CA PHE A 339 10.75 -18.25 -0.86
C PHE A 339 9.84 -17.14 -0.36
N LEU A 340 9.47 -17.21 0.90
CA LEU A 340 8.90 -16.11 1.66
C LEU A 340 9.74 -15.94 2.92
N LEU A 341 10.73 -15.03 2.88
CA LEU A 341 11.76 -14.93 3.90
C LEU A 341 11.71 -13.61 4.65
N GLY A 342 11.77 -13.68 5.98
CA GLY A 342 11.91 -12.53 6.86
C GLY A 342 13.35 -11.98 6.86
N GLU A 343 13.51 -10.77 7.38
CA GLU A 343 14.75 -10.02 7.43
C GLU A 343 15.88 -10.82 8.13
N GLY A 344 17.07 -10.80 7.56
CA GLY A 344 18.26 -11.42 8.11
C GLY A 344 18.33 -12.96 8.02
N THR A 345 17.42 -13.59 7.24
CA THR A 345 17.39 -15.05 7.08
C THR A 345 18.62 -15.57 6.33
N LYS A 346 19.24 -16.64 6.86
CA LYS A 346 20.35 -17.37 6.20
C LYS A 346 19.92 -18.80 5.90
N ILE A 347 20.07 -19.22 4.63
CA ILE A 347 19.69 -20.55 4.14
C ILE A 347 20.85 -21.14 3.35
N THR A 348 21.14 -22.42 3.58
CA THR A 348 22.02 -23.25 2.75
C THR A 348 21.20 -24.45 2.27
N LEU A 349 21.20 -24.69 0.93
CA LEU A 349 20.40 -25.72 0.25
C LEU A 349 21.30 -26.74 -0.42
#